data_94e84cb64c81f2922333765add0e5cf8
#
_entry.id   94e84cb64c81f2922333765add0e5cf8
#
_cell.length_a   1.000
_cell.length_b   1.000
_cell.length_c   1.000
_cell.angle_alpha   90.00
_cell.angle_beta   90.00
_cell.angle_gamma   90.00
#
_symmetry.space_group_name_H-M   'P 1'
#
loop_
_entity.id
_entity.type
_entity.pdbx_description
1 polymer ?
#
loop_
_entity_poly.entity_id
_entity_poly.type
_entity_poly.pdbx_seq_one_letter_code
_entity_poly.pdbx_strand_id
1 'polypeptide(L)'
;MSNPLNTSENAQPVNTDWIVNLLGRVKALEFYPHEEALAAILISQAIENARLTSTSVGLSLAAAFDLVVAAEYYTKVANKGWLYCPENDYPLLVYPYTNTCTRCILKGDFCFHQANKLPSGTIGKTTSRLLCIFIKYLFKINNRELKIYNGSEPVDVIIHDEAESIVLLAEVKATPLTTLALAVPIEVQTELGNEGEPVPCSHCATDNSFLTSSNLHIVLPTLQEEGWDYELISLGVKGSNSSLTWTYEQIGRVFTSDAQLFNRYFRFWVVAYSAYNKTARGRGTLPEPVYWLTNACGQPNPRPLNWPNRKSEKGYESVSDGKSSVGMDRTDDIKKGIYQVLKIAAAGKPKHSNFTVKTALLSNIHAVRHYNEYLLDLQDIVWTLDETGKAKKAADLPPEKDIYNLFDGIITFTHSYVRDEWISRNFQF
;
A
#
# COMPACT_ATOMS: atom_id res chain seq x y z
N MET A 1 -60.11 -48.48 -5.82
CA MET A 1 -58.67 -48.64 -6.11
C MET A 1 -58.04 -47.33 -5.71
N SER A 2 -57.48 -47.27 -4.52
CA SER A 2 -56.89 -46.08 -3.88
C SER A 2 -55.34 -46.20 -4.02
N ASN A 3 -54.75 -45.20 -4.73
CA ASN A 3 -53.32 -45.07 -4.81
C ASN A 3 -52.74 -44.56 -3.49
N PRO A 4 -51.64 -45.10 -2.98
CA PRO A 4 -50.98 -44.55 -1.82
C PRO A 4 -50.14 -43.35 -2.21
N LEU A 5 -50.35 -42.26 -1.49
CA LEU A 5 -49.56 -41.05 -1.51
C LEU A 5 -48.12 -41.37 -1.06
N ASN A 6 -47.17 -41.13 -1.95
CA ASN A 6 -45.75 -41.11 -1.63
C ASN A 6 -45.49 -39.96 -0.64
N THR A 7 -45.17 -40.30 0.58
CA THR A 7 -44.57 -39.37 1.55
C THR A 7 -43.16 -39.13 1.13
N SER A 8 -42.93 -37.96 0.49
CA SER A 8 -41.59 -37.44 0.33
C SER A 8 -40.99 -37.18 1.71
N GLU A 9 -39.96 -37.91 2.04
CA GLU A 9 -39.10 -37.69 3.19
C GLU A 9 -38.69 -36.21 3.18
N ASN A 10 -39.10 -35.46 4.20
CA ASN A 10 -38.54 -34.18 4.54
C ASN A 10 -37.06 -34.37 4.88
N ALA A 11 -36.20 -34.23 3.88
CA ALA A 11 -34.79 -34.02 4.13
C ALA A 11 -34.68 -32.71 4.92
N GLN A 12 -34.42 -32.82 6.21
CA GLN A 12 -34.04 -31.64 7.01
C GLN A 12 -32.90 -30.95 6.31
N PRO A 13 -32.94 -29.62 6.18
CA PRO A 13 -31.83 -28.88 5.60
C PRO A 13 -30.58 -29.20 6.43
N VAL A 14 -29.60 -29.80 5.81
CA VAL A 14 -28.26 -29.96 6.39
C VAL A 14 -27.83 -28.57 6.77
N ASN A 15 -27.76 -28.29 8.06
CA ASN A 15 -27.33 -26.99 8.60
C ASN A 15 -25.82 -26.89 8.34
N THR A 16 -25.47 -26.61 7.10
CA THR A 16 -24.10 -26.47 6.67
C THR A 16 -23.57 -25.13 7.20
N ASP A 17 -22.51 -25.21 7.99
CA ASP A 17 -21.79 -24.05 8.49
C ASP A 17 -21.52 -23.06 7.35
N TRP A 18 -21.93 -21.81 7.53
CA TRP A 18 -21.83 -20.78 6.49
C TRP A 18 -20.39 -20.44 6.12
N ILE A 19 -19.44 -20.58 7.08
CA ILE A 19 -18.01 -20.41 6.81
C ILE A 19 -17.49 -21.55 5.93
N VAL A 20 -17.90 -22.80 6.18
CA VAL A 20 -17.55 -23.94 5.32
C VAL A 20 -18.04 -23.69 3.90
N ASN A 21 -19.28 -23.21 3.75
CA ASN A 21 -19.83 -22.84 2.44
C ASN A 21 -19.07 -21.70 1.78
N LEU A 22 -18.65 -20.68 2.55
CA LEU A 22 -17.86 -19.57 2.05
C LEU A 22 -16.49 -20.06 1.56
N LEU A 23 -15.75 -20.80 2.39
CA LEU A 23 -14.44 -21.33 2.05
C LEU A 23 -14.47 -22.29 0.85
N GLY A 24 -15.55 -23.04 0.69
CA GLY A 24 -15.76 -23.94 -0.46
C GLY A 24 -16.00 -23.21 -1.80
N ARG A 25 -16.34 -21.92 -1.78
CA ARG A 25 -16.63 -21.13 -2.97
C ARG A 25 -15.51 -20.18 -3.38
N VAL A 26 -14.66 -19.81 -2.44
CA VAL A 26 -13.57 -18.86 -2.69
C VAL A 26 -12.34 -19.58 -3.27
N LYS A 27 -11.55 -18.84 -4.04
CA LYS A 27 -10.31 -19.36 -4.62
C LYS A 27 -9.14 -18.91 -3.75
N ALA A 28 -8.15 -19.79 -3.61
CA ALA A 28 -6.89 -19.42 -2.99
C ALA A 28 -6.30 -18.21 -3.70
N LEU A 29 -5.73 -17.28 -2.92
CA LEU A 29 -5.03 -16.14 -3.47
C LEU A 29 -3.71 -16.62 -4.09
N GLU A 30 -3.54 -16.33 -5.38
CA GLU A 30 -2.33 -16.68 -6.10
C GLU A 30 -1.23 -15.65 -5.82
N PHE A 31 -0.07 -16.15 -5.42
CA PHE A 31 1.14 -15.37 -5.23
C PHE A 31 2.14 -15.70 -6.32
N TYR A 32 2.81 -14.67 -6.83
CA TYR A 32 3.83 -14.87 -7.85
C TYR A 32 5.19 -15.12 -7.18
N PRO A 33 5.97 -16.13 -7.65
CA PRO A 33 7.24 -16.50 -7.01
C PRO A 33 8.24 -15.34 -6.89
N HIS A 34 8.29 -14.44 -7.87
CA HIS A 34 9.16 -13.27 -7.84
C HIS A 34 8.73 -12.23 -6.80
N GLU A 35 7.43 -12.06 -6.56
CA GLU A 35 6.90 -11.19 -5.50
C GLU A 35 7.26 -11.77 -4.12
N GLU A 36 7.04 -13.08 -3.94
CA GLU A 36 7.37 -13.77 -2.68
C GLU A 36 8.87 -13.73 -2.40
N ALA A 37 9.71 -13.93 -3.41
CA ALA A 37 11.16 -13.89 -3.28
C ALA A 37 11.66 -12.50 -2.85
N LEU A 38 11.20 -11.43 -3.51
CA LEU A 38 11.58 -10.07 -3.15
C LEU A 38 11.06 -9.69 -1.76
N ALA A 39 9.81 -10.02 -1.46
CA ALA A 39 9.22 -9.76 -0.14
C ALA A 39 10.02 -10.47 0.97
N ALA A 40 10.42 -11.72 0.77
CA ALA A 40 11.23 -12.48 1.72
C ALA A 40 12.56 -11.78 2.03
N ILE A 41 13.26 -11.31 0.98
CA ILE A 41 14.52 -10.57 1.13
C ILE A 41 14.30 -9.30 1.94
N LEU A 42 13.33 -8.47 1.54
CA LEU A 42 13.10 -7.16 2.13
C LEU A 42 12.52 -7.23 3.54
N ILE A 43 11.67 -8.22 3.84
CA ILE A 43 11.18 -8.46 5.21
C ILE A 43 12.33 -8.86 6.13
N SER A 44 13.22 -9.75 5.67
CA SER A 44 14.38 -10.15 6.45
C SER A 44 15.31 -8.97 6.76
N GLN A 45 15.55 -8.11 5.78
CA GLN A 45 16.32 -6.88 5.96
C GLN A 45 15.61 -5.86 6.86
N ALA A 46 14.29 -5.76 6.78
CA ALA A 46 13.52 -4.88 7.65
C ALA A 46 13.61 -5.31 9.12
N ILE A 47 13.50 -6.59 9.40
CA ILE A 47 13.63 -7.15 10.75
C ILE A 47 15.06 -6.91 11.29
N GLU A 48 16.08 -7.17 10.49
CA GLU A 48 17.47 -6.95 10.88
C GLU A 48 17.77 -5.45 11.06
N ASN A 49 17.28 -4.58 10.19
CA ASN A 49 17.41 -3.15 10.33
C ASN A 49 16.77 -2.63 11.62
N ALA A 50 15.57 -3.10 11.95
CA ALA A 50 14.90 -2.72 13.19
C ALA A 50 15.72 -3.12 14.43
N ARG A 51 16.33 -4.34 14.39
CA ARG A 51 17.20 -4.83 15.44
C ARG A 51 18.46 -3.97 15.61
N LEU A 52 19.12 -3.62 14.49
CA LEU A 52 20.37 -2.84 14.50
C LEU A 52 20.16 -1.38 14.90
N THR A 53 19.03 -0.80 14.53
CA THR A 53 18.73 0.62 14.77
C THR A 53 17.86 0.86 16.00
N SER A 54 17.44 -0.20 16.69
CA SER A 54 16.49 -0.12 17.83
C SER A 54 15.21 0.63 17.47
N THR A 55 14.73 0.44 16.23
CA THR A 55 13.47 1.04 15.75
C THR A 55 12.34 0.01 15.71
N SER A 56 11.12 0.47 15.49
CA SER A 56 9.96 -0.42 15.32
C SER A 56 10.14 -1.33 14.09
N VAL A 57 9.92 -2.62 14.30
CA VAL A 57 9.85 -3.61 13.20
C VAL A 57 8.76 -3.21 12.20
N GLY A 58 7.62 -2.74 12.69
CA GLY A 58 6.51 -2.33 11.84
C GLY A 58 6.85 -1.17 10.90
N LEU A 59 7.58 -0.15 11.37
CA LEU A 59 8.05 0.93 10.49
C LEU A 59 8.98 0.40 9.39
N SER A 60 9.89 -0.51 9.74
CA SER A 60 10.80 -1.13 8.77
C SER A 60 10.03 -2.01 7.77
N LEU A 61 8.99 -2.73 8.22
CA LEU A 61 8.11 -3.51 7.34
C LEU A 61 7.30 -2.64 6.39
N ALA A 62 6.79 -1.49 6.86
CA ALA A 62 6.09 -0.54 6.00
C ALA A 62 7.01 0.01 4.90
N ALA A 63 8.27 0.31 5.22
CA ALA A 63 9.26 0.72 4.25
C ALA A 63 9.59 -0.40 3.25
N ALA A 64 9.77 -1.64 3.72
CA ALA A 64 9.98 -2.80 2.86
C ALA A 64 8.81 -3.05 1.90
N PHE A 65 7.58 -2.88 2.38
CA PHE A 65 6.37 -3.00 1.58
C PHE A 65 6.38 -2.00 0.41
N ASP A 66 6.75 -0.75 0.65
CA ASP A 66 6.83 0.28 -0.37
C ASP A 66 7.82 -0.09 -1.49
N LEU A 67 8.94 -0.74 -1.16
CA LEU A 67 9.92 -1.22 -2.16
C LEU A 67 9.38 -2.35 -3.03
N VAL A 68 8.64 -3.31 -2.43
CA VAL A 68 8.02 -4.40 -3.22
C VAL A 68 6.94 -3.83 -4.15
N VAL A 69 6.14 -2.87 -3.68
CA VAL A 69 5.17 -2.17 -4.52
C VAL A 69 5.86 -1.38 -5.62
N ALA A 70 6.99 -0.73 -5.33
CA ALA A 70 7.78 -0.02 -6.34
C ALA A 70 8.26 -0.95 -7.46
N ALA A 71 8.72 -2.16 -7.13
CA ALA A 71 9.13 -3.16 -8.14
C ALA A 71 8.02 -3.45 -9.16
N GLU A 72 6.80 -3.65 -8.65
CA GLU A 72 5.63 -3.87 -9.52
C GLU A 72 5.28 -2.63 -10.37
N TYR A 73 5.38 -1.44 -9.78
CA TYR A 73 5.13 -0.21 -10.52
C TYR A 73 6.15 0.00 -11.64
N TYR A 74 7.43 -0.23 -11.37
CA TYR A 74 8.47 -0.11 -12.39
C TYR A 74 8.21 -1.06 -13.56
N THR A 75 7.79 -2.29 -13.28
CA THR A 75 7.45 -3.26 -14.32
C THR A 75 6.32 -2.78 -15.23
N LYS A 76 5.29 -2.15 -14.64
CA LYS A 76 4.09 -1.72 -15.37
C LYS A 76 4.22 -0.36 -16.05
N VAL A 77 4.97 0.55 -15.45
CA VAL A 77 5.05 1.96 -15.89
C VAL A 77 6.21 2.19 -16.85
N ALA A 78 7.26 1.37 -16.79
CA ALA A 78 8.43 1.51 -17.66
C ALA A 78 8.12 1.60 -19.16
N ASN A 79 6.96 1.14 -19.58
CA ASN A 79 6.51 1.20 -20.98
C ASN A 79 5.60 2.39 -21.31
N LYS A 80 5.39 3.34 -20.36
CA LYS A 80 4.41 4.42 -20.53
C LYS A 80 5.00 5.81 -20.74
N GLY A 81 6.26 5.87 -21.04
CA GLY A 81 6.93 7.14 -21.27
C GLY A 81 7.68 7.67 -20.07
N TRP A 82 8.72 8.35 -20.37
CA TRP A 82 9.64 8.95 -19.44
C TRP A 82 9.47 10.46 -19.47
N LEU A 83 9.76 11.09 -18.36
CA LEU A 83 9.69 12.54 -18.26
C LEU A 83 11.11 13.10 -18.24
N TYR A 84 11.33 14.07 -19.09
CA TYR A 84 12.57 14.80 -19.13
C TYR A 84 12.56 15.96 -18.12
N CYS A 85 13.62 16.06 -17.31
CA CYS A 85 13.83 17.21 -16.46
C CYS A 85 15.05 18.01 -16.98
N PRO A 86 14.84 19.16 -17.62
CA PRO A 86 15.94 19.96 -18.20
C PRO A 86 16.90 20.54 -17.15
N GLU A 87 16.45 20.66 -15.91
CA GLU A 87 17.22 21.21 -14.79
C GLU A 87 18.31 20.26 -14.25
N ASN A 88 18.50 19.08 -14.88
CA ASN A 88 19.35 18.04 -14.32
C ASN A 88 20.31 17.43 -15.34
N ASP A 89 21.46 16.92 -14.86
CA ASP A 89 22.46 16.21 -15.65
C ASP A 89 21.94 14.86 -16.21
N TYR A 90 20.86 14.33 -15.59
CA TYR A 90 20.18 13.13 -16.06
C TYR A 90 18.82 13.52 -16.63
N PRO A 91 18.65 13.44 -17.94
CA PRO A 91 17.48 14.00 -18.59
C PRO A 91 16.18 13.26 -18.31
N LEU A 92 16.23 11.96 -18.01
CA LEU A 92 15.04 11.15 -17.94
C LEU A 92 14.80 10.59 -16.55
N LEU A 93 13.61 10.91 -16.01
CA LEU A 93 13.11 10.37 -14.77
C LEU A 93 11.73 9.77 -14.99
N VAL A 94 11.48 8.61 -14.42
CA VAL A 94 10.15 8.02 -14.34
C VAL A 94 9.55 8.32 -12.98
N TYR A 95 8.36 8.87 -12.98
CA TYR A 95 7.58 9.12 -11.79
C TYR A 95 6.38 8.16 -11.75
N PRO A 96 6.53 6.98 -11.17
CA PRO A 96 5.46 5.97 -11.25
C PRO A 96 4.20 6.38 -10.48
N TYR A 97 4.28 7.35 -9.59
CA TYR A 97 3.15 7.73 -8.75
C TYR A 97 3.01 9.22 -8.50
N THR A 98 4.09 9.98 -8.36
CA THR A 98 4.07 11.41 -8.03
C THR A 98 4.22 12.28 -9.27
N ASN A 99 3.79 13.53 -9.17
CA ASN A 99 3.91 14.53 -10.22
C ASN A 99 5.15 15.43 -10.04
N THR A 100 5.97 15.15 -9.05
CA THR A 100 7.12 16.00 -8.71
C THR A 100 8.43 15.35 -9.09
N CYS A 101 9.37 16.14 -9.58
CA CYS A 101 10.72 15.69 -9.86
C CYS A 101 11.50 15.54 -8.56
N THR A 102 11.97 14.36 -8.25
CA THR A 102 12.75 14.07 -7.04
C THR A 102 13.95 15.02 -6.90
N ARG A 103 14.72 15.20 -7.96
CA ARG A 103 15.93 16.03 -7.91
C ARG A 103 15.62 17.51 -7.71
N CYS A 104 14.62 18.04 -8.41
CA CYS A 104 14.22 19.45 -8.25
C CYS A 104 13.69 19.70 -6.84
N ILE A 105 12.84 18.82 -6.32
CA ILE A 105 12.29 18.94 -4.96
C ILE A 105 13.39 18.95 -3.90
N LEU A 106 14.39 18.09 -4.02
CA LEU A 106 15.49 18.04 -3.05
C LEU A 106 16.35 19.33 -3.07
N LYS A 107 16.38 20.04 -4.21
CA LYS A 107 17.02 21.35 -4.34
C LYS A 107 16.12 22.55 -3.98
N GLY A 108 14.90 22.28 -3.53
CA GLY A 108 13.93 23.33 -3.17
C GLY A 108 13.08 23.85 -4.33
N ASP A 109 13.21 23.27 -5.54
CA ASP A 109 12.45 23.63 -6.72
C ASP A 109 11.23 22.74 -6.91
N PHE A 110 10.07 23.34 -7.19
CA PHE A 110 8.86 22.62 -7.46
C PHE A 110 8.65 22.40 -8.96
N CYS A 111 9.31 21.41 -9.51
CA CYS A 111 9.13 21.02 -10.90
C CYS A 111 8.08 19.90 -10.98
N PHE A 112 6.96 20.18 -11.63
CA PHE A 112 5.85 19.26 -11.77
C PHE A 112 5.82 18.63 -13.15
N HIS A 113 5.52 17.32 -13.19
CA HIS A 113 5.41 16.55 -14.40
C HIS A 113 4.13 15.74 -14.39
N GLN A 114 3.69 15.30 -15.56
CA GLN A 114 2.56 14.38 -15.64
C GLN A 114 2.90 13.04 -14.97
N ALA A 115 2.09 12.62 -14.01
CA ALA A 115 2.29 11.34 -13.34
C ALA A 115 1.91 10.17 -14.23
N ASN A 116 2.74 9.13 -14.22
CA ASN A 116 2.47 7.83 -14.85
C ASN A 116 1.75 6.90 -13.84
N LYS A 117 0.66 7.37 -13.28
CA LYS A 117 -0.09 6.63 -12.28
C LYS A 117 -0.83 5.45 -12.89
N LEU A 118 -0.74 4.29 -12.24
CA LEU A 118 -1.55 3.14 -12.59
C LEU A 118 -3.04 3.39 -12.29
N PRO A 119 -3.96 2.70 -13.00
CA PRO A 119 -5.37 2.73 -12.66
C PRO A 119 -5.62 2.30 -11.21
N SER A 120 -6.52 2.98 -10.49
CA SER A 120 -6.77 2.74 -9.05
C SER A 120 -7.12 1.29 -8.73
N GLY A 121 -7.90 0.62 -9.60
CA GLY A 121 -8.22 -0.80 -9.42
C GLY A 121 -7.01 -1.73 -9.55
N THR A 122 -6.04 -1.39 -10.41
CA THR A 122 -4.79 -2.14 -10.53
C THR A 122 -3.93 -1.95 -9.29
N ILE A 123 -3.81 -0.71 -8.80
CA ILE A 123 -3.09 -0.41 -7.55
C ILE A 123 -3.68 -1.20 -6.40
N GLY A 124 -5.01 -1.13 -6.21
CA GLY A 124 -5.68 -1.84 -5.11
C GLY A 124 -5.46 -3.34 -5.14
N LYS A 125 -5.64 -3.99 -6.28
CA LYS A 125 -5.41 -5.44 -6.43
C LYS A 125 -3.96 -5.83 -6.13
N THR A 126 -3.00 -5.07 -6.64
CA THR A 126 -1.57 -5.33 -6.42
C THR A 126 -1.21 -5.16 -4.96
N THR A 127 -1.56 -4.04 -4.34
CA THR A 127 -1.19 -3.76 -2.96
C THR A 127 -1.87 -4.70 -1.97
N SER A 128 -3.12 -5.10 -2.22
CA SER A 128 -3.80 -6.11 -1.41
C SER A 128 -3.08 -7.46 -1.46
N ARG A 129 -2.69 -7.92 -2.66
CA ARG A 129 -1.95 -9.18 -2.83
C ARG A 129 -0.59 -9.12 -2.12
N LEU A 130 0.16 -8.03 -2.34
CA LEU A 130 1.49 -7.86 -1.72
C LEU A 130 1.40 -7.78 -0.19
N LEU A 131 0.38 -7.13 0.36
CA LEU A 131 0.16 -7.11 1.80
C LEU A 131 -0.09 -8.51 2.36
N CYS A 132 -0.85 -9.33 1.64
CA CYS A 132 -1.09 -10.73 2.01
C CYS A 132 0.19 -11.59 1.96
N ILE A 133 1.13 -11.31 1.04
CA ILE A 133 2.46 -11.95 1.02
C ILE A 133 3.22 -11.63 2.31
N PHE A 134 3.23 -10.36 2.74
CA PHE A 134 3.86 -9.96 3.99
C PHE A 134 3.26 -10.69 5.19
N ILE A 135 1.93 -10.71 5.29
CA ILE A 135 1.23 -11.43 6.37
C ILE A 135 1.61 -12.91 6.36
N LYS A 136 1.51 -13.58 5.21
CA LYS A 136 1.86 -15.00 5.05
C LYS A 136 3.30 -15.28 5.50
N TYR A 137 4.24 -14.41 5.08
CA TYR A 137 5.66 -14.59 5.40
C TYR A 137 5.95 -14.38 6.89
N LEU A 138 5.33 -13.38 7.52
CA LEU A 138 5.47 -13.11 8.95
C LEU A 138 4.94 -14.27 9.81
N PHE A 139 3.82 -14.88 9.42
CA PHE A 139 3.33 -16.09 10.07
C PHE A 139 4.28 -17.28 9.88
N LYS A 140 4.83 -17.44 8.67
CA LYS A 140 5.80 -18.50 8.37
C LYS A 140 7.06 -18.39 9.21
N ILE A 141 7.58 -17.18 9.45
CA ILE A 141 8.73 -16.96 10.36
C ILE A 141 8.42 -17.49 11.77
N ASN A 142 7.18 -17.40 12.21
CA ASN A 142 6.70 -17.89 13.50
C ASN A 142 6.24 -19.37 13.45
N ASN A 143 6.65 -20.12 12.43
CA ASN A 143 6.29 -21.53 12.21
C ASN A 143 4.77 -21.77 12.13
N ARG A 144 4.04 -20.83 11.56
CA ARG A 144 2.59 -20.91 11.35
C ARG A 144 2.26 -20.81 9.87
N GLU A 145 1.25 -21.57 9.45
CA GLU A 145 0.75 -21.53 8.09
C GLU A 145 -0.66 -20.97 8.06
N LEU A 146 -0.89 -20.05 7.14
CA LEU A 146 -2.20 -19.47 6.86
C LEU A 146 -2.64 -19.82 5.45
N LYS A 147 -3.91 -20.13 5.30
CA LYS A 147 -4.56 -20.14 3.99
C LYS A 147 -5.19 -18.80 3.71
N ILE A 148 -4.87 -18.22 2.56
CA ILE A 148 -5.37 -16.92 2.16
C ILE A 148 -6.14 -17.05 0.86
N TYR A 149 -7.35 -16.50 0.84
CA TYR A 149 -8.26 -16.59 -0.29
C TYR A 149 -8.65 -15.21 -0.78
N ASN A 150 -8.93 -15.14 -2.08
CA ASN A 150 -9.59 -13.97 -2.64
C ASN A 150 -11.00 -13.88 -2.07
N GLY A 151 -11.35 -12.75 -1.53
CA GLY A 151 -12.71 -12.46 -1.13
C GLY A 151 -13.59 -12.13 -2.33
N SER A 152 -14.86 -11.98 -2.05
CA SER A 152 -15.85 -11.37 -2.94
C SER A 152 -16.58 -10.30 -2.14
N GLU A 153 -17.00 -9.22 -2.82
CA GLU A 153 -17.68 -8.12 -2.12
C GLU A 153 -18.74 -8.64 -1.11
N PRO A 154 -18.71 -8.21 0.13
CA PRO A 154 -17.99 -7.07 0.71
C PRO A 154 -16.64 -7.41 1.39
N VAL A 155 -16.02 -8.52 1.11
CA VAL A 155 -14.75 -8.98 1.68
C VAL A 155 -13.67 -8.94 0.60
N ASP A 156 -12.55 -8.26 0.83
CA ASP A 156 -11.42 -8.28 -0.09
C ASP A 156 -10.56 -9.53 0.06
N VAL A 157 -10.30 -9.95 1.31
CA VAL A 157 -9.42 -11.06 1.64
C VAL A 157 -9.98 -11.89 2.79
N ILE A 158 -9.83 -13.21 2.70
CA ILE A 158 -10.16 -14.15 3.75
C ILE A 158 -8.87 -14.83 4.20
N ILE A 159 -8.55 -14.74 5.48
CA ILE A 159 -7.41 -15.41 6.10
C ILE A 159 -7.92 -16.50 7.02
N HIS A 160 -7.49 -17.73 6.78
CA HIS A 160 -7.92 -18.90 7.53
C HIS A 160 -6.73 -19.51 8.26
N ASP A 161 -6.82 -19.52 9.57
CA ASP A 161 -5.94 -20.23 10.49
C ASP A 161 -6.60 -21.55 10.87
N GLU A 162 -6.18 -22.61 10.21
CA GLU A 162 -6.76 -23.94 10.45
C GLU A 162 -6.40 -24.48 11.85
N ALA A 163 -5.23 -24.11 12.38
CA ALA A 163 -4.76 -24.61 13.67
C ALA A 163 -5.63 -24.12 14.84
N GLU A 164 -6.14 -22.89 14.74
CA GLU A 164 -6.98 -22.28 15.77
C GLU A 164 -8.46 -22.20 15.36
N SER A 165 -8.84 -22.74 14.21
CA SER A 165 -10.21 -22.66 13.67
C SER A 165 -10.73 -21.21 13.59
N ILE A 166 -9.86 -20.29 13.15
CA ILE A 166 -10.18 -18.87 13.03
C ILE A 166 -10.25 -18.46 11.57
N VAL A 167 -11.28 -17.70 11.23
CA VAL A 167 -11.41 -17.07 9.91
C VAL A 167 -11.51 -15.56 10.07
N LEU A 168 -10.51 -14.85 9.56
CA LEU A 168 -10.50 -13.40 9.49
C LEU A 168 -11.03 -12.94 8.14
N LEU A 169 -12.12 -12.18 8.16
CA LEU A 169 -12.73 -11.53 7.00
C LEU A 169 -12.24 -10.08 6.98
N ALA A 170 -11.47 -9.72 5.97
CA ALA A 170 -10.79 -8.43 5.94
C ALA A 170 -11.11 -7.59 4.72
N GLU A 171 -11.23 -6.30 4.95
CA GLU A 171 -11.21 -5.26 3.92
C GLU A 171 -9.80 -4.66 3.87
N VAL A 172 -9.23 -4.51 2.68
CA VAL A 172 -7.86 -4.05 2.49
C VAL A 172 -7.81 -2.67 1.85
N LYS A 173 -7.11 -1.75 2.49
CA LYS A 173 -6.86 -0.40 1.96
C LYS A 173 -5.37 -0.09 2.11
N ALA A 174 -4.56 -0.55 1.16
CA ALA A 174 -3.11 -0.41 1.20
C ALA A 174 -2.61 0.42 0.00
N THR A 175 -1.76 1.39 0.28
CA THR A 175 -1.08 2.20 -0.73
C THR A 175 0.27 2.64 -0.18
N PRO A 176 1.37 2.56 -0.95
CA PRO A 176 2.70 2.91 -0.45
C PRO A 176 2.79 4.39 -0.08
N LEU A 177 3.59 4.69 0.93
CA LEU A 177 3.93 6.07 1.30
C LEU A 177 4.81 6.69 0.24
N THR A 178 5.84 5.98 -0.18
CA THR A 178 6.83 6.45 -1.15
C THR A 178 6.92 5.51 -2.33
N THR A 179 7.25 6.07 -3.48
CA THR A 179 7.67 5.30 -4.65
C THR A 179 8.85 6.04 -5.26
N LEU A 180 10.04 5.45 -5.13
CA LEU A 180 11.26 6.06 -5.63
C LEU A 180 11.21 6.21 -7.15
N ALA A 181 11.76 7.30 -7.67
CA ALA A 181 11.86 7.51 -9.10
C ALA A 181 12.92 6.61 -9.72
N LEU A 182 12.73 6.25 -10.99
CA LEU A 182 13.80 5.66 -11.81
C LEU A 182 14.46 6.74 -12.65
N ALA A 183 15.77 6.65 -12.83
CA ALA A 183 16.55 7.50 -13.71
C ALA A 183 17.25 6.66 -14.78
N VAL A 184 17.35 7.21 -15.96
CA VAL A 184 18.19 6.70 -17.04
C VAL A 184 19.16 7.81 -17.44
N PRO A 185 20.45 7.72 -17.08
CA PRO A 185 21.45 8.63 -17.57
C PRO A 185 21.69 8.34 -19.06
N ILE A 186 21.25 9.24 -19.90
CA ILE A 186 21.50 9.21 -21.35
C ILE A 186 21.99 10.58 -21.80
N GLU A 187 22.70 10.62 -22.92
CA GLU A 187 23.06 11.89 -23.55
C GLU A 187 21.81 12.66 -23.96
N VAL A 188 21.80 13.94 -23.66
CA VAL A 188 20.70 14.82 -23.99
C VAL A 188 20.68 15.03 -25.50
N GLN A 189 19.61 14.60 -26.15
CA GLN A 189 19.36 15.04 -27.52
C GLN A 189 18.82 16.47 -27.47
N THR A 190 19.46 17.33 -28.22
CA THR A 190 19.04 18.74 -28.33
C THR A 190 18.47 19.00 -29.71
N GLU A 191 17.46 19.86 -29.79
CA GLU A 191 16.91 20.45 -31.00
C GLU A 191 17.18 21.96 -30.97
N LEU A 192 17.12 22.63 -32.11
CA LEU A 192 17.24 24.09 -32.16
C LEU A 192 15.93 24.72 -31.71
N GLY A 193 16.02 25.52 -30.68
CA GLY A 193 14.91 26.35 -30.20
C GLY A 193 14.60 27.51 -31.19
N ASN A 194 13.60 28.29 -30.85
CA ASN A 194 13.11 29.38 -31.72
C ASN A 194 14.16 30.50 -31.95
N GLU A 195 15.10 30.62 -31.05
CA GLU A 195 16.20 31.62 -31.14
C GLU A 195 17.53 31.00 -31.61
N GLY A 196 17.48 29.72 -32.04
CA GLY A 196 18.65 29.00 -32.52
C GLY A 196 19.53 28.42 -31.42
N GLU A 197 19.14 28.52 -30.15
CA GLU A 197 19.79 27.90 -29.01
C GLU A 197 19.51 26.40 -28.95
N PRO A 198 20.43 25.55 -28.50
CA PRO A 198 20.18 24.16 -28.28
C PRO A 198 19.23 23.99 -27.08
N VAL A 199 18.04 23.47 -27.33
CA VAL A 199 17.07 23.12 -26.31
C VAL A 199 16.90 21.62 -26.21
N PRO A 200 16.64 21.06 -25.02
CA PRO A 200 16.41 19.63 -24.87
C PRO A 200 15.18 19.18 -25.68
N CYS A 201 15.34 18.11 -26.44
CA CYS A 201 14.27 17.58 -27.25
C CYS A 201 13.14 17.00 -26.39
N SER A 202 11.99 17.66 -26.38
CA SER A 202 10.81 17.22 -25.62
C SER A 202 10.19 15.93 -26.14
N HIS A 203 10.51 15.53 -27.36
CA HIS A 203 9.94 14.34 -28.01
C HIS A 203 10.73 13.07 -27.74
N CYS A 204 11.94 13.15 -27.18
CA CYS A 204 12.75 11.97 -26.84
C CYS A 204 12.08 11.04 -25.78
N ALA A 205 11.07 11.54 -25.09
CA ALA A 205 10.34 10.80 -24.06
C ALA A 205 9.36 9.74 -24.61
N THR A 206 9.15 9.65 -25.92
CA THR A 206 8.16 8.72 -26.52
C THR A 206 8.76 7.42 -26.99
N ASP A 207 10.04 7.39 -27.28
CA ASP A 207 10.74 6.16 -27.67
C ASP A 207 11.31 5.46 -26.43
N ASN A 208 10.80 4.27 -26.15
CA ASN A 208 11.25 3.45 -25.02
C ASN A 208 12.44 2.52 -25.37
N SER A 209 13.03 2.65 -26.55
CA SER A 209 14.14 1.80 -27.00
C SER A 209 15.35 1.90 -26.09
N PHE A 210 15.61 3.07 -25.50
CA PHE A 210 16.69 3.31 -24.55
C PHE A 210 16.55 2.48 -23.27
N LEU A 211 15.32 2.09 -22.86
CA LEU A 211 15.11 1.25 -21.67
C LEU A 211 15.77 -0.11 -21.76
N THR A 212 15.96 -0.62 -22.98
CA THR A 212 16.57 -1.93 -23.22
C THR A 212 18.08 -1.86 -23.38
N SER A 213 18.64 -0.67 -23.62
CA SER A 213 20.07 -0.46 -23.88
C SER A 213 20.78 0.35 -22.78
N SER A 214 20.03 1.03 -21.94
CA SER A 214 20.60 1.91 -20.90
C SER A 214 20.53 1.30 -19.52
N ASN A 215 21.44 1.72 -18.64
CA ASN A 215 21.45 1.32 -17.25
C ASN A 215 20.34 2.07 -16.49
N LEU A 216 19.46 1.33 -15.85
CA LEU A 216 18.39 1.86 -15.01
C LEU A 216 18.90 2.08 -13.59
N HIS A 217 18.52 3.19 -12.98
CA HIS A 217 18.89 3.51 -11.61
C HIS A 217 17.65 3.87 -10.80
N ILE A 218 17.64 3.45 -9.53
CA ILE A 218 16.73 4.00 -8.53
C ILE A 218 17.33 5.30 -8.02
N VAL A 219 16.52 6.36 -7.94
CA VAL A 219 16.91 7.63 -7.31
C VAL A 219 16.56 7.55 -5.83
N LEU A 220 17.56 7.37 -4.98
CA LEU A 220 17.41 7.31 -3.54
C LEU A 220 17.77 8.65 -2.91
N PRO A 221 16.80 9.39 -2.30
CA PRO A 221 17.11 10.60 -1.55
C PRO A 221 17.96 10.29 -0.32
N THR A 222 18.96 11.12 -0.09
CA THR A 222 19.89 11.00 1.04
C THR A 222 19.99 12.33 1.77
N LEU A 223 20.03 12.28 3.11
CA LEU A 223 20.25 13.46 3.93
C LEU A 223 21.73 13.57 4.25
N GLN A 224 22.35 14.67 3.79
CA GLN A 224 23.73 15.03 4.02
C GLN A 224 23.80 16.19 5.05
N GLU A 225 25.00 16.56 5.46
CA GLU A 225 25.22 17.70 6.39
C GLU A 225 24.68 19.02 5.83
N GLU A 226 24.82 19.24 4.52
CA GLU A 226 24.40 20.46 3.82
C GLU A 226 22.93 20.44 3.36
N GLY A 227 22.20 19.35 3.60
CA GLY A 227 20.80 19.19 3.22
C GLY A 227 20.52 17.92 2.44
N TRP A 228 19.43 17.92 1.70
CA TRP A 228 19.03 16.78 0.89
C TRP A 228 19.79 16.67 -0.42
N ASP A 229 20.25 15.47 -0.72
CA ASP A 229 20.83 15.04 -1.99
C ASP A 229 20.23 13.70 -2.41
N TYR A 230 20.78 13.02 -3.40
CA TYR A 230 20.35 11.70 -3.83
C TYR A 230 21.53 10.87 -4.31
N GLU A 231 21.39 9.55 -4.21
CA GLU A 231 22.27 8.59 -4.85
C GLU A 231 21.54 7.81 -5.94
N LEU A 232 22.29 7.37 -6.96
CA LEU A 232 21.79 6.53 -8.04
C LEU A 232 22.17 5.07 -7.80
N ILE A 233 21.18 4.25 -7.50
CA ILE A 233 21.38 2.80 -7.27
C ILE A 233 21.18 2.07 -8.59
N SER A 234 22.26 1.54 -9.16
CA SER A 234 22.24 0.85 -10.44
C SER A 234 21.47 -0.47 -10.37
N LEU A 235 20.44 -0.61 -11.20
CA LEU A 235 19.74 -1.88 -11.44
C LEU A 235 20.37 -2.68 -12.58
N GLY A 236 21.16 -2.04 -13.45
CA GLY A 236 21.74 -2.64 -14.64
C GLY A 236 20.90 -2.39 -15.90
N VAL A 237 21.33 -3.00 -16.99
CA VAL A 237 20.67 -2.90 -18.31
C VAL A 237 19.60 -3.98 -18.43
N LYS A 238 18.37 -3.58 -18.76
CA LYS A 238 17.25 -4.52 -18.84
C LYS A 238 17.35 -5.47 -20.05
N GLY A 239 17.90 -5.05 -21.17
CA GLY A 239 17.91 -5.85 -22.38
C GLY A 239 16.52 -6.10 -23.01
N SER A 240 16.45 -6.33 -24.32
CA SER A 240 15.17 -6.53 -25.04
C SER A 240 14.45 -7.85 -24.68
N ASN A 241 15.21 -8.86 -24.24
CA ASN A 241 14.68 -10.19 -23.90
C ASN A 241 14.52 -10.44 -22.40
N SER A 242 14.56 -9.40 -21.58
CA SER A 242 14.41 -9.54 -20.13
C SER A 242 13.00 -9.98 -19.75
N SER A 243 12.90 -10.83 -18.73
CA SER A 243 11.64 -11.28 -18.19
C SER A 243 10.84 -10.11 -17.59
N LEU A 244 9.53 -10.30 -17.44
CA LEU A 244 8.68 -9.36 -16.70
C LEU A 244 9.08 -9.27 -15.21
N THR A 245 9.83 -10.26 -14.71
CA THR A 245 10.31 -10.35 -13.33
C THR A 245 11.64 -9.61 -13.10
N TRP A 246 12.28 -9.14 -14.18
CA TRP A 246 13.61 -8.53 -14.12
C TRP A 246 13.74 -7.45 -13.04
N THR A 247 12.76 -6.59 -12.90
CA THR A 247 12.80 -5.50 -11.92
C THR A 247 12.83 -6.02 -10.49
N TYR A 248 12.04 -7.06 -10.20
CA TYR A 248 12.04 -7.73 -8.90
C TYR A 248 13.40 -8.37 -8.58
N GLU A 249 13.95 -9.06 -9.54
CA GLU A 249 15.25 -9.72 -9.43
C GLU A 249 16.39 -8.72 -9.20
N GLN A 250 16.39 -7.60 -9.93
CA GLN A 250 17.44 -6.59 -9.77
C GLN A 250 17.33 -5.83 -8.45
N ILE A 251 16.11 -5.49 -8.00
CA ILE A 251 15.92 -4.89 -6.67
C ILE A 251 16.38 -5.88 -5.60
N GLY A 252 15.96 -7.14 -5.66
CA GLY A 252 16.43 -8.17 -4.75
C GLY A 252 17.96 -8.28 -4.72
N ARG A 253 18.59 -8.26 -5.90
CA ARG A 253 20.06 -8.33 -6.03
C ARG A 253 20.75 -7.14 -5.38
N VAL A 254 20.34 -5.90 -5.66
CA VAL A 254 21.02 -4.71 -5.12
C VAL A 254 20.85 -4.61 -3.62
N PHE A 255 19.68 -4.91 -3.09
CA PHE A 255 19.45 -4.93 -1.65
C PHE A 255 20.16 -6.09 -0.93
N THR A 256 20.43 -7.20 -1.61
CA THR A 256 21.22 -8.30 -1.03
C THR A 256 22.72 -8.03 -1.10
N SER A 257 23.20 -7.38 -2.17
CA SER A 257 24.63 -7.12 -2.36
C SER A 257 25.18 -5.98 -1.49
N ASP A 258 24.32 -5.06 -1.05
CA ASP A 258 24.70 -3.95 -0.18
C ASP A 258 23.89 -4.02 1.13
N ALA A 259 24.53 -4.54 2.17
CA ALA A 259 23.92 -4.72 3.50
C ALA A 259 23.44 -3.40 4.15
N GLN A 260 23.96 -2.24 3.70
CA GLN A 260 23.59 -0.94 4.24
C GLN A 260 22.51 -0.22 3.42
N LEU A 261 22.17 -0.72 2.23
CA LEU A 261 21.24 -0.06 1.33
C LEU A 261 19.86 0.07 1.95
N PHE A 262 19.37 -1.00 2.60
CA PHE A 262 18.05 -0.93 3.26
C PHE A 262 18.06 0.11 4.39
N ASN A 263 19.12 0.23 5.16
CA ASN A 263 19.24 1.24 6.21
C ASN A 263 19.24 2.67 5.64
N ARG A 264 19.96 2.92 4.53
CA ARG A 264 19.95 4.23 3.86
C ARG A 264 18.54 4.58 3.34
N TYR A 265 17.89 3.62 2.69
CA TYR A 265 16.50 3.80 2.24
C TYR A 265 15.54 4.03 3.42
N PHE A 266 15.66 3.25 4.49
CA PHE A 266 14.81 3.37 5.67
C PHE A 266 14.95 4.75 6.35
N ARG A 267 16.16 5.32 6.41
CA ARG A 267 16.36 6.69 6.92
C ARG A 267 15.57 7.71 6.12
N PHE A 268 15.63 7.66 4.80
CA PHE A 268 14.78 8.50 3.95
C PHE A 268 13.30 8.27 4.25
N TRP A 269 12.88 6.99 4.27
CA TRP A 269 11.47 6.63 4.46
C TRP A 269 10.92 7.14 5.80
N VAL A 270 11.68 7.05 6.89
CA VAL A 270 11.27 7.53 8.21
C VAL A 270 11.09 9.05 8.22
N VAL A 271 11.98 9.80 7.54
CA VAL A 271 11.82 11.25 7.43
C VAL A 271 10.61 11.60 6.58
N ALA A 272 10.38 10.88 5.47
CA ALA A 272 9.17 11.05 4.65
C ALA A 272 7.89 10.74 5.45
N TYR A 273 7.91 9.68 6.27
CA TYR A 273 6.79 9.33 7.16
C TYR A 273 6.54 10.39 8.24
N SER A 274 7.60 10.91 8.81
CA SER A 274 7.51 12.02 9.79
C SER A 274 6.93 13.29 9.15
N ALA A 275 7.41 13.66 7.96
CA ALA A 275 6.91 14.82 7.22
C ALA A 275 5.43 14.64 6.81
N TYR A 276 5.05 13.43 6.40
CA TYR A 276 3.65 13.06 6.14
C TYR A 276 2.78 13.22 7.38
N ASN A 277 3.19 12.67 8.53
CA ASN A 277 2.44 12.75 9.78
C ASN A 277 2.25 14.20 10.26
N LYS A 278 3.29 15.00 10.22
CA LYS A 278 3.23 16.43 10.59
C LYS A 278 2.24 17.18 9.69
N THR A 279 2.36 17.00 8.37
CA THR A 279 1.51 17.70 7.39
C THR A 279 0.06 17.23 7.45
N ALA A 280 -0.18 15.95 7.69
CA ALA A 280 -1.52 15.41 7.81
C ALA A 280 -2.27 15.93 9.04
N ARG A 281 -1.56 16.21 10.14
CA ARG A 281 -2.13 16.69 11.40
C ARG A 281 -2.15 18.21 11.53
N GLY A 282 -1.24 18.91 10.86
CA GLY A 282 -1.05 20.36 10.97
C GLY A 282 -1.57 21.12 9.74
N ARG A 283 -2.34 22.19 9.96
CA ARG A 283 -2.66 23.15 8.90
C ARG A 283 -1.74 24.36 9.06
N GLY A 284 -1.14 24.84 7.96
CA GLY A 284 -0.50 26.15 7.93
C GLY A 284 1.04 26.19 7.96
N THR A 285 1.71 25.05 8.05
CA THR A 285 3.16 24.98 7.87
C THR A 285 3.51 24.45 6.49
N LEU A 286 4.46 25.10 5.81
CA LEU A 286 5.04 24.57 4.58
C LEU A 286 5.65 23.19 4.89
N PRO A 287 5.30 22.16 4.12
CA PRO A 287 5.89 20.85 4.32
C PRO A 287 7.38 20.87 4.01
N GLU A 288 8.14 20.03 4.70
CA GLU A 288 9.53 19.75 4.34
C GLU A 288 9.61 19.22 2.89
N PRO A 289 10.69 19.47 2.15
CA PRO A 289 10.82 19.03 0.75
C PRO A 289 10.50 17.56 0.53
N VAL A 290 10.91 16.71 1.45
CA VAL A 290 10.70 15.24 1.38
C VAL A 290 9.21 14.84 1.41
N TYR A 291 8.32 15.66 1.97
CA TYR A 291 6.88 15.41 1.90
C TYR A 291 6.37 15.29 0.46
N TRP A 292 6.94 16.08 -0.44
CA TRP A 292 6.55 16.09 -1.86
C TRP A 292 6.97 14.83 -2.61
N LEU A 293 7.84 14.03 -2.02
CA LEU A 293 8.25 12.73 -2.53
C LEU A 293 7.35 11.59 -2.03
N THR A 294 6.37 11.91 -1.18
CA THR A 294 5.36 10.93 -0.75
C THR A 294 4.19 10.87 -1.72
N ASN A 295 3.51 9.74 -1.73
CA ASN A 295 2.28 9.57 -2.51
C ASN A 295 1.08 10.34 -1.93
N ALA A 296 1.29 11.00 -0.81
CA ALA A 296 0.31 11.85 -0.13
C ALA A 296 0.36 13.30 -0.58
N CYS A 297 1.10 13.64 -1.65
CA CYS A 297 1.25 15.00 -2.15
C CYS A 297 -0.11 15.59 -2.58
N GLY A 298 -0.89 15.94 -1.58
CA GLY A 298 -2.08 16.76 -1.72
C GLY A 298 -1.70 18.23 -1.57
N GLN A 299 -2.65 19.08 -1.85
CA GLN A 299 -2.48 20.52 -1.76
C GLN A 299 -2.01 20.95 -0.36
N PRO A 300 -0.82 21.53 -0.22
CA PRO A 300 -0.40 22.14 1.04
C PRO A 300 -1.11 23.46 1.24
N ASN A 301 -1.14 23.92 2.47
CA ASN A 301 -1.57 25.26 2.81
C ASN A 301 -0.51 25.90 3.74
N PRO A 302 0.19 26.95 3.32
CA PRO A 302 0.07 27.66 2.03
C PRO A 302 0.59 26.84 0.85
N ARG A 303 0.06 27.14 -0.35
CA ARG A 303 0.57 26.56 -1.59
C ARG A 303 1.93 27.19 -1.94
N PRO A 304 2.89 26.42 -2.46
CA PRO A 304 4.07 27.00 -3.10
C PRO A 304 3.68 27.94 -4.22
N LEU A 305 4.49 28.98 -4.44
CA LEU A 305 4.20 30.00 -5.45
C LEU A 305 4.07 29.45 -6.87
N ASN A 306 4.85 28.42 -7.19
CA ASN A 306 4.85 27.73 -8.48
C ASN A 306 3.92 26.51 -8.53
N TRP A 307 2.99 26.36 -7.58
CA TRP A 307 1.98 25.29 -7.64
C TRP A 307 1.12 25.46 -8.90
N PRO A 308 1.01 24.41 -9.75
CA PRO A 308 0.31 24.52 -11.02
C PRO A 308 -1.18 24.85 -10.83
N ASN A 309 -1.68 25.76 -11.69
CA ASN A 309 -3.09 26.06 -11.71
C ASN A 309 -3.82 24.97 -12.50
N ARG A 310 -4.79 24.31 -11.86
CA ARG A 310 -5.52 23.15 -12.38
C ARG A 310 -6.20 23.38 -13.75
N LYS A 311 -6.45 24.63 -14.14
CA LYS A 311 -7.20 24.99 -15.33
C LYS A 311 -6.34 25.34 -16.56
N SER A 312 -5.04 25.47 -16.43
CA SER A 312 -4.28 26.18 -17.44
C SER A 312 -3.30 25.34 -18.26
N GLU A 313 -2.94 24.10 -17.87
CA GLU A 313 -1.84 23.41 -18.55
C GLU A 313 -2.04 21.90 -18.66
N LYS A 314 -1.77 21.38 -19.86
CA LYS A 314 -1.75 19.94 -20.11
C LYS A 314 -0.72 19.25 -19.22
N GLY A 315 -1.14 18.22 -18.49
CA GLY A 315 -0.27 17.42 -17.64
C GLY A 315 -0.35 17.75 -16.15
N TYR A 316 -0.86 18.90 -15.77
CA TYR A 316 -1.05 19.29 -14.37
C TYR A 316 -2.42 18.96 -13.81
N GLU A 317 -3.36 18.58 -14.64
CA GLU A 317 -4.72 18.17 -14.23
C GLU A 317 -4.72 16.96 -13.28
N SER A 318 -3.64 16.19 -13.29
CA SER A 318 -3.44 15.06 -12.39
C SER A 318 -2.82 15.44 -11.04
N VAL A 319 -2.34 16.67 -10.86
CA VAL A 319 -1.90 17.17 -9.56
C VAL A 319 -3.13 17.32 -8.68
N SER A 320 -3.28 16.39 -7.77
CA SER A 320 -4.51 16.24 -7.01
C SER A 320 -4.60 17.26 -5.89
N ASP A 321 -5.61 18.11 -5.94
CA ASP A 321 -5.97 18.97 -4.84
C ASP A 321 -6.54 18.14 -3.68
N GLY A 322 -5.71 17.84 -2.69
CA GLY A 322 -6.16 17.31 -1.41
C GLY A 322 -6.44 15.81 -1.36
N LYS A 323 -6.06 15.02 -2.35
CA LYS A 323 -6.21 13.56 -2.28
C LYS A 323 -4.95 12.90 -1.75
N SER A 324 -4.95 12.60 -0.46
CA SER A 324 -4.03 11.63 0.10
C SER A 324 -4.33 10.25 -0.48
N SER A 325 -3.28 9.50 -0.83
CA SER A 325 -3.40 8.14 -1.35
C SER A 325 -2.49 7.17 -0.58
N VAL A 326 -2.20 7.48 0.67
CA VAL A 326 -1.30 6.70 1.53
C VAL A 326 -2.10 5.81 2.46
N GLY A 327 -1.81 4.53 2.47
CA GLY A 327 -2.49 3.57 3.31
C GLY A 327 -4.01 3.66 3.13
N MET A 328 -4.72 3.80 4.24
CA MET A 328 -6.18 3.99 4.27
C MET A 328 -6.59 5.47 4.41
N ASP A 329 -5.67 6.42 4.26
CA ASP A 329 -5.91 7.84 4.60
C ASP A 329 -6.66 8.65 3.53
N ARG A 330 -7.30 7.96 2.59
CA ARG A 330 -8.20 8.56 1.62
C ARG A 330 -9.63 8.49 2.14
N THR A 331 -10.32 9.65 2.20
CA THR A 331 -11.67 9.77 2.77
C THR A 331 -12.67 8.75 2.22
N ASP A 332 -12.72 8.59 0.90
CA ASP A 332 -13.66 7.64 0.27
C ASP A 332 -13.30 6.18 0.59
N ASP A 333 -12.01 5.87 0.70
CA ASP A 333 -11.54 4.51 0.96
C ASP A 333 -11.80 4.10 2.40
N ILE A 334 -11.55 5.01 3.36
CA ILE A 334 -11.82 4.73 4.78
C ILE A 334 -13.32 4.55 5.05
N LYS A 335 -14.17 5.41 4.47
CA LYS A 335 -15.63 5.30 4.61
C LYS A 335 -16.15 3.98 4.03
N LYS A 336 -15.67 3.60 2.84
CA LYS A 336 -16.02 2.32 2.23
C LYS A 336 -15.51 1.15 3.05
N GLY A 337 -14.28 1.21 3.53
CA GLY A 337 -13.69 0.17 4.38
C GLY A 337 -14.50 -0.05 5.65
N ILE A 338 -14.87 1.02 6.36
CA ILE A 338 -15.73 0.95 7.54
C ILE A 338 -17.06 0.28 7.19
N TYR A 339 -17.75 0.76 6.15
CA TYR A 339 -19.03 0.20 5.73
C TYR A 339 -18.93 -1.29 5.41
N GLN A 340 -17.89 -1.73 4.71
CA GLN A 340 -17.68 -3.13 4.37
C GLN A 340 -17.48 -3.99 5.62
N VAL A 341 -16.62 -3.58 6.53
CA VAL A 341 -16.37 -4.31 7.78
C VAL A 341 -17.64 -4.40 8.63
N LEU A 342 -18.39 -3.32 8.76
CA LEU A 342 -19.67 -3.31 9.48
C LEU A 342 -20.67 -4.28 8.85
N LYS A 343 -20.80 -4.25 7.52
CA LYS A 343 -21.69 -5.13 6.77
C LYS A 343 -21.34 -6.60 6.98
N ILE A 344 -20.04 -6.93 6.93
CA ILE A 344 -19.55 -8.28 7.15
C ILE A 344 -19.84 -8.73 8.59
N ALA A 345 -19.46 -7.90 9.57
CA ALA A 345 -19.63 -8.22 10.98
C ALA A 345 -21.11 -8.44 11.34
N ALA A 346 -21.99 -7.51 10.94
CA ALA A 346 -23.41 -7.59 11.23
C ALA A 346 -24.09 -8.79 10.54
N ALA A 347 -23.68 -9.15 9.34
CA ALA A 347 -24.27 -10.25 8.60
C ALA A 347 -23.70 -11.62 8.96
N GLY A 348 -22.42 -11.68 9.37
CA GLY A 348 -21.69 -12.94 9.53
C GLY A 348 -21.54 -13.41 10.97
N LYS A 349 -21.17 -12.54 11.90
CA LYS A 349 -20.87 -12.95 13.27
C LYS A 349 -22.03 -13.55 14.06
N PRO A 350 -23.29 -13.10 13.88
CA PRO A 350 -24.42 -13.72 14.53
C PRO A 350 -24.76 -15.14 14.04
N LYS A 351 -24.21 -15.56 12.89
CA LYS A 351 -24.49 -16.88 12.33
C LYS A 351 -23.68 -17.94 13.02
N HIS A 352 -24.32 -19.06 13.27
CA HIS A 352 -23.62 -20.22 13.83
C HIS A 352 -22.51 -20.70 12.88
N SER A 353 -21.33 -20.93 13.44
CA SER A 353 -20.18 -21.51 12.75
C SER A 353 -19.32 -22.28 13.75
N ASN A 354 -18.66 -23.33 13.25
CA ASN A 354 -17.60 -24.03 13.99
C ASN A 354 -16.28 -23.24 14.02
N PHE A 355 -16.21 -22.13 13.25
CA PHE A 355 -15.08 -21.22 13.20
C PHE A 355 -15.36 -19.97 14.02
N THR A 356 -14.33 -19.46 14.67
CA THR A 356 -14.36 -18.14 15.25
C THR A 356 -14.15 -17.10 14.15
N VAL A 357 -15.16 -16.27 13.89
CA VAL A 357 -15.11 -15.25 12.84
C VAL A 357 -14.59 -13.94 13.38
N LYS A 358 -13.54 -13.44 12.78
CA LYS A 358 -12.95 -12.13 13.02
C LYS A 358 -13.17 -11.20 11.83
N THR A 359 -13.22 -9.90 12.09
CA THR A 359 -13.37 -8.88 11.05
C THR A 359 -12.38 -7.74 11.28
N ALA A 360 -11.67 -7.30 10.23
CA ALA A 360 -10.69 -6.24 10.37
C ALA A 360 -10.54 -5.38 9.11
N LEU A 361 -9.98 -4.18 9.32
CA LEU A 361 -9.36 -3.39 8.28
C LEU A 361 -7.87 -3.69 8.23
N LEU A 362 -7.34 -3.93 7.03
CA LEU A 362 -5.92 -4.16 6.79
C LEU A 362 -5.33 -3.01 5.97
N SER A 363 -4.16 -2.51 6.39
CA SER A 363 -3.39 -1.53 5.63
C SER A 363 -1.90 -1.65 5.92
N ASN A 364 -1.07 -1.07 5.04
CA ASN A 364 0.36 -0.94 5.29
C ASN A 364 0.68 0.19 6.28
N ILE A 365 -0.12 1.27 6.28
CA ILE A 365 0.08 2.46 7.13
C ILE A 365 -1.24 2.82 7.80
N HIS A 366 -1.14 3.20 9.07
CA HIS A 366 -2.28 3.68 9.86
C HIS A 366 -2.83 4.99 9.29
N ALA A 367 -4.14 5.16 9.37
CA ALA A 367 -4.81 6.40 9.00
C ALA A 367 -4.40 7.53 9.96
N VAL A 368 -3.64 8.50 9.48
CA VAL A 368 -3.19 9.64 10.29
C VAL A 368 -4.19 10.77 10.25
N ARG A 369 -4.66 11.09 9.03
CA ARG A 369 -5.56 12.23 8.79
C ARG A 369 -6.99 11.95 9.24
N HIS A 370 -7.46 10.76 8.98
CA HIS A 370 -8.87 10.40 9.13
C HIS A 370 -9.17 9.48 10.32
N TYR A 371 -8.16 9.17 11.13
CA TYR A 371 -8.32 8.28 12.27
C TYR A 371 -9.31 8.83 13.29
N ASN A 372 -9.06 10.05 13.78
CA ASN A 372 -9.92 10.67 14.79
C ASN A 372 -11.34 10.96 14.30
N GLU A 373 -11.47 11.25 12.99
CA GLU A 373 -12.76 11.61 12.40
C GLU A 373 -13.65 10.39 12.12
N TYR A 374 -13.06 9.25 11.75
CA TYR A 374 -13.82 8.11 11.25
C TYR A 374 -13.63 6.81 12.02
N LEU A 375 -12.52 6.62 12.72
CA LEU A 375 -12.18 5.34 13.32
C LEU A 375 -12.19 5.36 14.85
N LEU A 376 -11.82 6.48 15.47
CA LEU A 376 -11.62 6.54 16.91
C LEU A 376 -12.87 6.09 17.69
N ASP A 377 -14.01 6.63 17.37
CA ASP A 377 -15.26 6.30 18.08
C ASP A 377 -15.77 4.89 17.78
N LEU A 378 -15.39 4.32 16.61
CA LEU A 378 -15.83 2.97 16.23
C LEU A 378 -15.09 1.87 16.99
N GLN A 379 -13.94 2.17 17.55
CA GLN A 379 -13.14 1.19 18.28
C GLN A 379 -13.85 0.65 19.52
N ASP A 380 -14.72 1.47 20.13
CA ASP A 380 -15.44 1.14 21.36
C ASP A 380 -16.87 0.71 21.16
N ILE A 381 -17.30 0.60 19.90
CA ILE A 381 -18.66 0.17 19.59
C ILE A 381 -18.70 -1.36 19.43
N VAL A 382 -19.61 -1.98 20.17
CA VAL A 382 -19.91 -3.40 20.06
C VAL A 382 -21.35 -3.57 19.56
N TRP A 383 -21.57 -4.64 18.83
CA TRP A 383 -22.89 -5.03 18.38
C TRP A 383 -23.53 -6.02 19.36
N THR A 384 -24.83 -5.87 19.64
CA THR A 384 -25.60 -6.80 20.46
C THR A 384 -26.82 -7.29 19.69
N LEU A 385 -27.21 -8.52 19.96
CA LEU A 385 -28.46 -9.12 19.45
C LEU A 385 -29.67 -8.78 20.31
N ASP A 386 -29.60 -7.79 21.21
CA ASP A 386 -30.76 -7.41 22.01
C ASP A 386 -31.89 -6.87 21.11
N GLU A 387 -33.09 -6.83 21.68
CA GLU A 387 -34.34 -6.45 20.97
C GLU A 387 -34.29 -5.05 20.36
N THR A 388 -33.36 -4.22 20.82
CA THR A 388 -33.26 -2.83 20.33
C THR A 388 -32.43 -2.69 19.07
N GLY A 389 -31.59 -3.69 18.75
CA GLY A 389 -30.69 -3.67 17.61
C GLY A 389 -29.71 -2.47 17.58
N LYS A 390 -29.54 -1.77 18.69
CA LYS A 390 -28.67 -0.60 18.78
C LYS A 390 -27.25 -1.01 19.12
N ALA A 391 -26.31 -0.43 18.38
CA ALA A 391 -24.90 -0.50 18.74
C ALA A 391 -24.65 0.25 20.06
N LYS A 392 -23.89 -0.35 20.95
CA LYS A 392 -23.57 0.21 22.29
C LYS A 392 -22.09 0.07 22.58
N LYS A 393 -21.60 0.86 23.50
CA LYS A 393 -20.24 0.67 24.05
C LYS A 393 -20.22 -0.58 24.93
N ALA A 394 -19.08 -1.28 24.94
CA ALA A 394 -18.93 -2.51 25.72
C ALA A 394 -19.21 -2.29 27.22
N ALA A 395 -18.82 -1.14 27.76
CA ALA A 395 -19.06 -0.77 29.17
C ALA A 395 -20.54 -0.64 29.52
N ASP A 396 -21.41 -0.43 28.54
CA ASP A 396 -22.85 -0.18 28.75
C ASP A 396 -23.69 -1.47 28.63
N LEU A 397 -23.04 -2.64 28.50
CA LEU A 397 -23.71 -3.91 28.28
C LEU A 397 -23.70 -4.77 29.54
N PRO A 398 -24.82 -5.46 29.83
CA PRO A 398 -24.83 -6.46 30.89
C PRO A 398 -23.94 -7.66 30.53
N PRO A 399 -23.32 -8.31 31.54
CA PRO A 399 -22.35 -9.40 31.32
C PRO A 399 -22.88 -10.63 30.58
N GLU A 400 -24.19 -10.80 30.55
CA GLU A 400 -24.87 -12.00 30.03
C GLU A 400 -25.28 -11.85 28.54
N LYS A 401 -25.00 -10.69 27.91
CA LYS A 401 -25.39 -10.46 26.51
C LYS A 401 -24.35 -10.96 25.55
N ASP A 402 -24.80 -11.61 24.48
CA ASP A 402 -23.95 -11.92 23.33
C ASP A 402 -23.50 -10.62 22.67
N ILE A 403 -22.18 -10.44 22.60
CA ILE A 403 -21.57 -9.21 22.11
C ILE A 403 -20.72 -9.54 20.89
N TYR A 404 -20.92 -8.76 19.83
CA TYR A 404 -20.12 -8.84 18.63
C TYR A 404 -19.37 -7.53 18.42
N ASN A 405 -18.04 -7.59 18.33
CA ASN A 405 -17.24 -6.45 17.95
C ASN A 405 -17.56 -6.06 16.51
N LEU A 406 -17.73 -4.77 16.24
CA LEU A 406 -17.84 -4.27 14.88
C LEU A 406 -16.51 -4.38 14.13
N PHE A 407 -15.42 -4.12 14.88
CA PHE A 407 -14.06 -4.35 14.43
C PHE A 407 -13.33 -5.18 15.49
N ASP A 408 -12.71 -6.27 15.09
CA ASP A 408 -11.77 -6.98 15.96
C ASP A 408 -10.38 -6.35 15.89
N GLY A 409 -10.06 -5.69 14.76
CA GLY A 409 -8.83 -4.94 14.63
C GLY A 409 -8.78 -4.01 13.41
N ILE A 410 -7.95 -2.98 13.55
CA ILE A 410 -7.42 -2.19 12.47
C ILE A 410 -5.93 -2.52 12.45
N ILE A 411 -5.51 -3.30 11.47
CA ILE A 411 -4.19 -3.92 11.43
C ILE A 411 -3.34 -3.16 10.43
N THR A 412 -2.24 -2.57 10.91
CA THR A 412 -1.26 -1.88 10.06
C THR A 412 0.15 -2.12 10.56
N PHE A 413 1.16 -1.94 9.71
CA PHE A 413 2.55 -2.05 10.16
C PHE A 413 2.96 -0.91 11.07
N THR A 414 2.44 0.30 10.86
CA THR A 414 2.90 1.48 11.61
C THR A 414 2.21 1.68 12.95
N HIS A 415 0.98 1.31 13.06
CA HIS A 415 0.20 1.36 14.30
C HIS A 415 -1.07 0.54 14.13
N SER A 416 -1.24 -0.46 14.96
CA SER A 416 -2.43 -1.31 14.95
C SER A 416 -3.31 -0.98 16.15
N TYR A 417 -4.62 -0.96 15.92
CA TYR A 417 -5.60 -0.98 16.98
C TYR A 417 -6.30 -2.34 16.99
N VAL A 418 -6.20 -3.04 18.08
CA VAL A 418 -6.65 -4.43 18.18
C VAL A 418 -7.39 -4.66 19.47
N ARG A 419 -8.61 -5.18 19.37
CA ARG A 419 -9.43 -5.63 20.52
C ARG A 419 -9.30 -7.11 20.76
N ASP A 420 -9.02 -7.83 19.70
CA ASP A 420 -9.03 -9.28 19.67
C ASP A 420 -7.67 -9.85 20.06
N GLU A 421 -7.67 -10.83 20.95
CA GLU A 421 -6.44 -11.43 21.46
C GLU A 421 -5.66 -12.18 20.37
N TRP A 422 -6.33 -12.91 19.48
CA TRP A 422 -5.67 -13.63 18.40
C TRP A 422 -5.01 -12.63 17.42
N ILE A 423 -5.70 -11.55 17.06
CA ILE A 423 -5.14 -10.49 16.21
C ILE A 423 -3.98 -9.80 16.92
N SER A 424 -4.13 -9.46 18.19
CA SER A 424 -3.06 -8.82 18.99
C SER A 424 -1.79 -9.67 19.01
N ARG A 425 -1.93 -10.96 19.30
CA ARG A 425 -0.79 -11.88 19.37
C ARG A 425 -0.07 -12.05 18.02
N ASN A 426 -0.78 -11.95 16.92
CA ASN A 426 -0.27 -12.30 15.60
C ASN A 426 0.08 -11.11 14.69
N PHE A 427 -0.44 -9.91 14.96
CA PHE A 427 -0.31 -8.74 14.08
C PHE A 427 0.21 -7.47 14.78
N GLN A 428 0.72 -7.56 15.97
CA GLN A 428 1.47 -6.46 16.58
C GLN A 428 2.94 -6.56 16.16
N PHE A 429 3.39 -5.58 15.38
CA PHE A 429 4.73 -5.52 14.80
C PHE A 429 5.63 -4.48 15.50
#